data_8c0959ec1e20c5aea10f6f09941acb97
#
_entry.id   8c0959ec1e20c5aea10f6f09941acb97
#
_cell.length_a   1.000
_cell.length_b   1.000
_cell.length_c   1.000
_cell.angle_alpha   90.00
_cell.angle_beta   90.00
_cell.angle_gamma   90.00
#
_symmetry.space_group_name_H-M   'P 1'
#
loop_
_entity.id
_entity.type
_entity.pdbx_description
1 polymer ?
#
loop_
_entity_poly.entity_id
_entity_poly.type
_entity_poly.pdbx_seq_one_letter_code
_entity_poly.pdbx_strand_id
1 'polypeptide(L)'
;MTDVDVAIVGGGFHGCSAALNLARRGRRVLVLERDHVARHASGVNAGGVRTLLRHEAEIPLALAAREIWHRIADEVGDDCGYHTVGQVAVATNEAGRERLAQRHARMIELGWRHEQWFEADALRRWMPTLTEAASGGLGAPDDGAASPFHTTMAFARAARAAGAEIREGCAVTAIEVAADGRWSLTTGRGVVHAEQVVNTAGAWGDRIAAMIGDPVPLRYFLPMMMITARVPRFLAPVVISADPPLSFKQTPTGGLLIGGGRPARGDRDGTPDRIDLAGLRASADTVRRLFPGLGDVPVLRAWSGTEGQFDDGIPVLGPSLRAERVWHAFGFCGHGFQLAPIVGRLLAELVIDGRASLPIEAFSLRRF
;
A
#
# COMPACT_ATOMS: atom_id res chain seq x y z
N MET A 1 -9.44 -0.18 -33.06
CA MET A 1 -8.31 0.48 -32.35
C MET A 1 -8.92 1.37 -31.29
N THR A 2 -8.36 1.41 -30.10
CA THR A 2 -8.84 2.27 -29.01
C THR A 2 -7.85 3.40 -28.83
N ASP A 3 -8.30 4.64 -28.90
CA ASP A 3 -7.49 5.85 -28.76
C ASP A 3 -7.86 6.58 -27.47
N VAL A 4 -6.87 6.82 -26.60
CA VAL A 4 -7.05 7.50 -25.32
C VAL A 4 -5.95 8.55 -25.07
N ASP A 5 -6.21 9.48 -24.17
CA ASP A 5 -5.17 10.45 -23.78
C ASP A 5 -4.16 9.77 -22.84
N VAL A 6 -4.63 8.92 -21.90
CA VAL A 6 -3.77 8.25 -20.94
C VAL A 6 -4.12 6.77 -20.83
N ALA A 7 -3.13 5.89 -21.04
CA ALA A 7 -3.22 4.47 -20.71
C ALA A 7 -2.53 4.21 -19.38
N ILE A 8 -3.23 3.57 -18.45
CA ILE A 8 -2.69 3.17 -17.14
C ILE A 8 -2.53 1.65 -17.13
N VAL A 9 -1.32 1.17 -16.87
CA VAL A 9 -1.03 -0.27 -16.78
C VAL A 9 -1.07 -0.70 -15.31
N GLY A 10 -2.08 -1.51 -14.97
CA GLY A 10 -2.35 -2.02 -13.63
C GLY A 10 -3.57 -1.37 -12.96
N GLY A 11 -4.61 -2.17 -12.70
CA GLY A 11 -5.87 -1.80 -12.04
C GLY A 11 -5.83 -1.99 -10.52
N GLY A 12 -4.66 -1.89 -9.89
CA GLY A 12 -4.52 -1.80 -8.45
C GLY A 12 -4.98 -0.46 -7.90
N PHE A 13 -4.85 -0.26 -6.59
CA PHE A 13 -5.34 0.95 -5.93
C PHE A 13 -4.70 2.23 -6.52
N HIS A 14 -3.40 2.23 -6.79
CA HIS A 14 -2.71 3.38 -7.41
C HIS A 14 -3.26 3.68 -8.82
N GLY A 15 -3.48 2.66 -9.64
CA GLY A 15 -4.03 2.83 -10.97
C GLY A 15 -5.48 3.35 -10.96
N CYS A 16 -6.32 2.83 -10.07
CA CYS A 16 -7.70 3.31 -9.89
C CYS A 16 -7.74 4.75 -9.36
N SER A 17 -6.83 5.10 -8.42
CA SER A 17 -6.72 6.46 -7.90
C SER A 17 -6.22 7.45 -8.96
N ALA A 18 -5.21 7.07 -9.76
CA ALA A 18 -4.72 7.88 -10.87
C ALA A 18 -5.83 8.08 -11.93
N ALA A 19 -6.55 7.00 -12.29
CA ALA A 19 -7.64 7.05 -13.24
C ALA A 19 -8.75 8.02 -12.80
N LEU A 20 -9.14 7.96 -11.52
CA LEU A 20 -10.12 8.87 -10.94
C LEU A 20 -9.69 10.34 -11.07
N ASN A 21 -8.46 10.65 -10.66
CA ASN A 21 -7.97 12.02 -10.65
C ASN A 21 -7.75 12.57 -12.08
N LEU A 22 -7.30 11.76 -13.02
CA LEU A 22 -7.16 12.12 -14.43
C LEU A 22 -8.50 12.33 -15.11
N ALA A 23 -9.47 11.41 -14.91
CA ALA A 23 -10.81 11.52 -15.50
C ALA A 23 -11.56 12.74 -14.98
N ARG A 24 -11.47 13.06 -13.67
CA ARG A 24 -12.02 14.31 -13.08
C ARG A 24 -11.44 15.57 -13.69
N ARG A 25 -10.24 15.49 -14.27
CA ARG A 25 -9.58 16.60 -14.98
C ARG A 25 -9.76 16.53 -16.49
N GLY A 26 -10.77 15.77 -16.96
CA GLY A 26 -11.23 15.73 -18.34
C GLY A 26 -10.38 14.88 -19.29
N ARG A 27 -9.48 14.01 -18.79
CA ARG A 27 -8.70 13.12 -19.64
C ARG A 27 -9.49 11.85 -19.99
N ARG A 28 -9.38 11.39 -21.23
CA ARG A 28 -9.87 10.07 -21.65
C ARG A 28 -8.88 9.02 -21.13
N VAL A 29 -9.27 8.27 -20.12
CA VAL A 29 -8.40 7.33 -19.39
C VAL A 29 -8.84 5.89 -19.63
N LEU A 30 -7.87 5.03 -19.94
CA LEU A 30 -8.05 3.59 -20.00
C LEU A 30 -7.09 2.89 -19.05
N VAL A 31 -7.63 2.15 -18.09
CA VAL A 31 -6.86 1.25 -17.22
C VAL A 31 -6.84 -0.15 -17.84
N LEU A 32 -5.66 -0.71 -18.01
CA LEU A 32 -5.42 -2.07 -18.51
C LEU A 32 -4.98 -2.95 -17.33
N GLU A 33 -5.89 -3.78 -16.83
CA GLU A 33 -5.66 -4.70 -15.72
C GLU A 33 -5.52 -6.13 -16.25
N ARG A 34 -4.43 -6.79 -15.88
CA ARG A 34 -4.11 -8.14 -16.32
C ARG A 34 -5.15 -9.18 -15.87
N ASP A 35 -5.54 -9.10 -14.62
CA ASP A 35 -6.49 -10.03 -14.00
C ASP A 35 -7.82 -9.31 -13.74
N HIS A 36 -8.08 -8.90 -12.50
CA HIS A 36 -9.21 -8.07 -12.12
C HIS A 36 -8.79 -7.07 -11.01
N VAL A 37 -9.52 -6.00 -10.90
CA VAL A 37 -9.30 -4.95 -9.89
C VAL A 37 -9.21 -5.57 -8.50
N ALA A 38 -8.24 -5.09 -7.70
CA ALA A 38 -8.00 -5.55 -6.33
C ALA A 38 -7.56 -7.04 -6.19
N ARG A 39 -7.14 -7.71 -7.25
CA ARG A 39 -6.74 -9.13 -7.20
C ARG A 39 -5.49 -9.36 -6.36
N HIS A 40 -4.49 -8.48 -6.47
CA HIS A 40 -3.18 -8.61 -5.85
C HIS A 40 -3.04 -7.73 -4.60
N ALA A 41 -1.85 -7.20 -4.29
CA ALA A 41 -1.54 -6.47 -3.06
C ALA A 41 -2.62 -5.47 -2.62
N SER A 42 -3.25 -4.77 -3.55
CA SER A 42 -4.25 -3.73 -3.28
C SER A 42 -5.51 -4.26 -2.58
N GLY A 43 -5.92 -5.51 -2.83
CA GLY A 43 -7.15 -6.08 -2.24
C GLY A 43 -6.92 -7.03 -1.07
N VAL A 44 -5.68 -7.48 -0.85
CA VAL A 44 -5.38 -8.57 0.09
C VAL A 44 -4.46 -8.16 1.26
N ASN A 45 -4.06 -6.88 1.33
CA ASN A 45 -3.19 -6.36 2.38
C ASN A 45 -3.91 -6.20 3.73
N ALA A 46 -3.17 -5.75 4.76
CA ALA A 46 -3.69 -5.58 6.12
C ALA A 46 -4.63 -4.37 6.31
N GLY A 47 -4.72 -3.47 5.34
CA GLY A 47 -5.57 -2.28 5.41
C GLY A 47 -5.14 -1.23 6.44
N GLY A 48 -3.86 -1.18 6.78
CA GLY A 48 -3.33 -0.14 7.66
C GLY A 48 -3.22 1.20 6.91
N VAL A 49 -3.86 2.23 7.43
CA VAL A 49 -3.68 3.63 7.02
C VAL A 49 -2.70 4.23 7.99
N ARG A 50 -1.42 4.27 7.62
CA ARG A 50 -0.32 4.40 8.58
C ARG A 50 0.67 5.49 8.19
N THR A 51 0.85 6.48 9.08
CA THR A 51 1.97 7.44 9.03
C THR A 51 3.14 7.00 9.93
N LEU A 52 2.86 6.18 10.93
CA LEU A 52 3.82 5.65 11.90
C LEU A 52 4.94 4.86 11.21
N LEU A 53 6.21 5.12 11.58
CA LEU A 53 7.40 4.40 11.10
C LEU A 53 7.58 4.43 9.57
N ARG A 54 7.21 5.52 8.90
CA ARG A 54 7.48 5.72 7.49
C ARG A 54 8.93 6.12 7.25
N HIS A 55 9.45 5.78 6.06
CA HIS A 55 10.71 6.34 5.60
C HIS A 55 10.62 7.88 5.57
N GLU A 56 11.69 8.58 5.92
CA GLU A 56 11.68 10.06 6.06
C GLU A 56 11.19 10.75 4.78
N ALA A 57 11.59 10.26 3.61
CA ALA A 57 11.13 10.79 2.33
C ALA A 57 9.63 10.60 2.08
N GLU A 58 9.00 9.57 2.67
CA GLU A 58 7.57 9.29 2.49
C GLU A 58 6.67 10.13 3.42
N ILE A 59 7.21 10.73 4.49
CA ILE A 59 6.41 11.42 5.51
C ILE A 59 5.53 12.52 4.91
N PRO A 60 6.02 13.41 4.02
CA PRO A 60 5.17 14.42 3.40
C PRO A 60 3.96 13.82 2.66
N LEU A 61 4.19 12.74 1.90
CA LEU A 61 3.14 12.03 1.17
C LEU A 61 2.19 11.32 2.14
N ALA A 62 2.74 10.69 3.19
CA ALA A 62 1.94 9.96 4.17
C ALA A 62 1.00 10.87 4.95
N LEU A 63 1.47 12.04 5.36
CA LEU A 63 0.63 13.03 6.03
C LEU A 63 -0.45 13.60 5.11
N ALA A 64 -0.10 13.94 3.87
CA ALA A 64 -1.08 14.39 2.88
C ALA A 64 -2.12 13.32 2.54
N ALA A 65 -1.70 12.05 2.43
CA ALA A 65 -2.61 10.92 2.23
C ALA A 65 -3.56 10.74 3.42
N ARG A 66 -3.09 10.90 4.68
CA ARG A 66 -3.92 10.81 5.88
C ARG A 66 -5.06 11.82 5.85
N GLU A 67 -4.81 13.06 5.44
CA GLU A 67 -5.86 14.07 5.30
C GLU A 67 -6.94 13.67 4.26
N ILE A 68 -6.55 12.96 3.20
CA ILE A 68 -7.51 12.40 2.25
C ILE A 68 -8.30 11.25 2.90
N TRP A 69 -7.62 10.35 3.63
CA TRP A 69 -8.27 9.25 4.32
C TRP A 69 -9.31 9.71 5.35
N HIS A 70 -9.06 10.78 6.10
CA HIS A 70 -10.02 11.34 7.05
C HIS A 70 -11.31 11.84 6.37
N ARG A 71 -11.26 12.09 5.06
CA ARG A 71 -12.39 12.54 4.23
C ARG A 71 -12.63 11.62 3.05
N ILE A 72 -12.33 10.33 3.20
CA ILE A 72 -12.34 9.38 2.06
C ILE A 72 -13.73 9.25 1.42
N ALA A 73 -14.80 9.42 2.19
CA ALA A 73 -16.16 9.40 1.67
C ALA A 73 -16.44 10.56 0.69
N ASP A 74 -15.84 11.72 0.89
CA ASP A 74 -15.94 12.86 -0.02
C ASP A 74 -15.19 12.58 -1.34
N GLU A 75 -14.10 11.80 -1.25
CA GLU A 75 -13.30 11.45 -2.43
C GLU A 75 -13.99 10.44 -3.35
N VAL A 76 -14.67 9.43 -2.81
CA VAL A 76 -15.16 8.31 -3.61
C VAL A 76 -16.64 7.96 -3.38
N GLY A 77 -17.36 8.71 -2.54
CA GLY A 77 -18.76 8.44 -2.20
C GLY A 77 -18.96 7.17 -1.38
N ASP A 78 -17.94 6.73 -0.64
CA ASP A 78 -17.92 5.48 0.09
C ASP A 78 -16.94 5.61 1.27
N ASP A 79 -17.32 5.14 2.46
CA ASP A 79 -16.48 5.23 3.67
C ASP A 79 -15.26 4.29 3.64
N CYS A 80 -15.20 3.38 2.68
CA CYS A 80 -14.13 2.40 2.51
C CYS A 80 -13.90 1.50 3.75
N GLY A 81 -14.83 1.49 4.69
CA GLY A 81 -14.66 0.89 6.02
C GLY A 81 -13.49 1.52 6.78
N TYR A 82 -13.24 2.81 6.57
CA TYR A 82 -12.15 3.54 7.24
C TYR A 82 -12.57 3.96 8.65
N HIS A 83 -11.66 3.71 9.60
CA HIS A 83 -11.80 4.14 10.99
C HIS A 83 -10.46 4.67 11.50
N THR A 84 -10.49 5.86 12.13
CA THR A 84 -9.36 6.38 12.90
C THR A 84 -9.32 5.65 14.25
N VAL A 85 -8.43 4.67 14.35
CA VAL A 85 -8.28 3.82 15.55
C VAL A 85 -6.91 3.96 16.20
N GLY A 86 -6.03 4.72 15.58
CA GLY A 86 -4.62 4.83 15.94
C GLY A 86 -3.80 3.61 15.53
N GLN A 87 -2.49 3.83 15.47
CA GLN A 87 -1.51 2.76 15.30
C GLN A 87 -0.40 2.91 16.32
N VAL A 88 0.13 1.79 16.84
CA VAL A 88 1.18 1.83 17.85
C VAL A 88 2.17 0.69 17.66
N ALA A 89 3.45 1.02 17.68
CA ALA A 89 4.55 0.08 17.78
C ALA A 89 4.91 -0.13 19.27
N VAL A 90 4.89 -1.39 19.70
CA VAL A 90 5.10 -1.77 21.09
C VAL A 90 6.45 -2.47 21.25
N ALA A 91 7.27 -2.00 22.18
CA ALA A 91 8.50 -2.64 22.61
C ALA A 91 8.27 -3.52 23.85
N THR A 92 8.83 -4.73 23.84
CA THR A 92 8.79 -5.68 24.95
C THR A 92 10.20 -6.06 25.44
N ASN A 93 11.22 -5.41 24.91
CA ASN A 93 12.61 -5.55 25.34
C ASN A 93 13.34 -4.21 25.15
N GLU A 94 14.52 -4.10 25.77
CA GLU A 94 15.30 -2.85 25.77
C GLU A 94 15.74 -2.44 24.35
N ALA A 95 16.19 -3.37 23.52
CA ALA A 95 16.61 -3.07 22.17
C ALA A 95 15.46 -2.50 21.30
N GLY A 96 14.25 -3.04 21.45
CA GLY A 96 13.05 -2.52 20.80
C GLY A 96 12.69 -1.12 21.31
N ARG A 97 12.76 -0.92 22.63
CA ARG A 97 12.51 0.39 23.26
C ARG A 97 13.48 1.45 22.74
N GLU A 98 14.76 1.13 22.73
CA GLU A 98 15.81 2.05 22.27
C GLU A 98 15.61 2.43 20.78
N ARG A 99 15.36 1.46 19.90
CA ARG A 99 15.07 1.74 18.48
C ARG A 99 13.89 2.69 18.30
N LEU A 100 12.78 2.46 19.03
CA LEU A 100 11.62 3.33 18.93
C LEU A 100 11.87 4.73 19.53
N ALA A 101 12.64 4.82 20.60
CA ALA A 101 13.04 6.09 21.21
C ALA A 101 13.95 6.90 20.28
N GLN A 102 14.95 6.25 19.66
CA GLN A 102 15.82 6.87 18.64
C GLN A 102 14.98 7.38 17.45
N ARG A 103 14.02 6.59 16.98
CA ARG A 103 13.10 7.02 15.93
C ARG A 103 12.30 8.25 16.34
N HIS A 104 11.74 8.26 17.55
CA HIS A 104 10.99 9.40 18.06
C HIS A 104 11.85 10.67 18.13
N ALA A 105 13.06 10.57 18.70
CA ALA A 105 14.00 11.68 18.75
C ALA A 105 14.32 12.22 17.34
N ARG A 106 14.57 11.32 16.39
CA ARG A 106 14.82 11.71 15.00
C ARG A 106 13.64 12.45 14.35
N MET A 107 12.42 12.03 14.61
CA MET A 107 11.24 12.73 14.10
C MET A 107 11.12 14.14 14.69
N ILE A 108 11.36 14.29 15.98
CA ILE A 108 11.38 15.59 16.65
C ILE A 108 12.45 16.53 16.06
N GLU A 109 13.66 16.00 15.85
CA GLU A 109 14.77 16.73 15.23
C GLU A 109 14.41 17.26 13.83
N LEU A 110 13.76 16.43 13.02
CA LEU A 110 13.27 16.79 11.67
C LEU A 110 12.02 17.69 11.66
N GLY A 111 11.48 18.07 12.83
CA GLY A 111 10.31 18.92 12.95
C GLY A 111 8.97 18.18 12.84
N TRP A 112 8.96 16.84 12.74
CA TRP A 112 7.73 16.06 12.67
C TRP A 112 7.17 15.74 14.05
N ARG A 113 5.83 15.77 14.20
CA ARG A 113 5.10 15.58 15.48
C ARG A 113 3.96 14.58 15.39
N HIS A 114 3.86 13.83 14.29
CA HIS A 114 2.80 12.84 14.07
C HIS A 114 3.01 11.53 14.83
N GLU A 115 4.24 11.24 15.25
CA GLU A 115 4.59 10.10 16.09
C GLU A 115 4.78 10.57 17.54
N GLN A 116 4.12 9.91 18.49
CA GLN A 116 4.12 10.24 19.91
C GLN A 116 4.67 9.08 20.72
N TRP A 117 5.49 9.39 21.73
CA TRP A 117 5.99 8.39 22.67
C TRP A 117 4.94 8.07 23.74
N PHE A 118 4.79 6.78 24.04
CA PHE A 118 3.92 6.26 25.09
C PHE A 118 4.73 5.42 26.06
N GLU A 119 4.73 5.82 27.33
CA GLU A 119 5.26 4.98 28.42
C GLU A 119 4.34 3.77 28.67
N ALA A 120 4.85 2.75 29.32
CA ALA A 120 4.16 1.48 29.53
C ALA A 120 2.74 1.65 30.11
N ASP A 121 2.57 2.55 31.08
CA ASP A 121 1.26 2.81 31.70
C ASP A 121 0.27 3.48 30.73
N ALA A 122 0.74 4.35 29.86
CA ALA A 122 -0.10 4.96 28.83
C ALA A 122 -0.53 3.94 27.78
N LEU A 123 0.37 3.01 27.40
CA LEU A 123 0.03 1.88 26.52
C LEU A 123 -1.04 0.98 27.14
N ARG A 124 -0.92 0.67 28.44
CA ARG A 124 -1.90 -0.18 29.14
C ARG A 124 -3.25 0.53 29.33
N ARG A 125 -3.29 1.83 29.47
CA ARG A 125 -4.58 2.58 29.41
C ARG A 125 -5.24 2.49 28.04
N TRP A 126 -4.45 2.52 26.98
CA TRP A 126 -4.96 2.38 25.60
C TRP A 126 -5.34 0.94 25.25
N MET A 127 -4.58 -0.03 25.78
CA MET A 127 -4.75 -1.48 25.56
C MET A 127 -4.68 -2.23 26.91
N PRO A 128 -5.79 -2.30 27.66
CA PRO A 128 -5.77 -2.81 29.04
C PRO A 128 -5.32 -4.27 29.21
N THR A 129 -5.37 -5.07 28.14
CA THR A 129 -4.96 -6.48 28.14
C THR A 129 -3.54 -6.69 27.63
N LEU A 130 -2.80 -5.59 27.35
CA LEU A 130 -1.40 -5.65 26.91
C LEU A 130 -0.52 -6.26 27.99
N THR A 131 0.46 -7.07 27.57
CA THR A 131 1.43 -7.71 28.47
C THR A 131 2.16 -6.71 29.39
N GLU A 132 2.47 -7.13 30.60
CA GLU A 132 3.30 -6.34 31.53
C GLU A 132 4.74 -6.16 31.04
N ALA A 133 5.23 -7.04 30.16
CA ALA A 133 6.53 -6.91 29.51
C ALA A 133 6.63 -5.72 28.53
N ALA A 134 5.52 -5.06 28.21
CA ALA A 134 5.54 -3.85 27.37
C ALA A 134 6.24 -2.71 28.13
N SER A 135 7.39 -2.28 27.61
CA SER A 135 8.28 -1.27 28.24
C SER A 135 8.08 0.15 27.72
N GLY A 136 7.33 0.31 26.62
CA GLY A 136 7.03 1.58 25.95
C GLY A 136 6.66 1.38 24.49
N GLY A 137 6.33 2.45 23.80
CA GLY A 137 5.97 2.39 22.40
C GLY A 137 5.91 3.74 21.73
N LEU A 138 5.88 3.69 20.41
CA LEU A 138 5.71 4.84 19.54
C LEU A 138 4.39 4.71 18.81
N GLY A 139 3.54 5.71 18.87
CA GLY A 139 2.19 5.66 18.29
C GLY A 139 1.85 6.88 17.45
N ALA A 140 0.91 6.70 16.54
CA ALA A 140 0.26 7.75 15.77
C ALA A 140 -1.26 7.63 15.99
N PRO A 141 -1.84 8.41 16.92
CA PRO A 141 -3.26 8.32 17.27
C PRO A 141 -4.22 8.64 16.12
N ASP A 142 -3.80 9.47 15.17
CA ASP A 142 -4.59 9.89 14.01
C ASP A 142 -4.53 8.88 12.84
N ASP A 143 -3.72 7.84 12.95
CA ASP A 143 -3.67 6.75 11.99
C ASP A 143 -4.93 5.87 12.08
N GLY A 144 -5.16 5.08 11.06
CA GLY A 144 -6.38 4.29 10.99
C GLY A 144 -6.21 2.94 10.28
N ALA A 145 -7.35 2.39 9.97
CA ALA A 145 -7.47 1.18 9.17
C ALA A 145 -8.70 1.24 8.27
N ALA A 146 -8.61 0.60 7.11
CA ALA A 146 -9.70 0.48 6.14
C ALA A 146 -9.82 -0.94 5.59
N SER A 147 -10.82 -1.18 4.74
CA SER A 147 -11.00 -2.45 4.03
C SER A 147 -10.30 -2.37 2.67
N PRO A 148 -9.20 -3.12 2.42
CA PRO A 148 -8.41 -2.96 1.20
C PRO A 148 -9.18 -3.24 -0.09
N PHE A 149 -9.88 -4.37 -0.13
CA PHE A 149 -10.67 -4.76 -1.29
C PHE A 149 -11.80 -3.74 -1.55
N HIS A 150 -12.56 -3.40 -0.50
CA HIS A 150 -13.67 -2.46 -0.58
C HIS A 150 -13.18 -1.08 -1.07
N THR A 151 -12.09 -0.57 -0.49
CA THR A 151 -11.48 0.70 -0.91
C THR A 151 -11.07 0.71 -2.36
N THR A 152 -10.32 -0.31 -2.81
CA THR A 152 -9.86 -0.38 -4.20
C THR A 152 -11.04 -0.43 -5.17
N MET A 153 -12.10 -1.17 -4.83
CA MET A 153 -13.33 -1.23 -5.61
C MET A 153 -14.11 0.10 -5.59
N ALA A 154 -14.10 0.83 -4.47
CA ALA A 154 -14.73 2.16 -4.38
C ALA A 154 -14.04 3.16 -5.32
N PHE A 155 -12.70 3.19 -5.33
CA PHE A 155 -11.93 4.02 -6.27
C PHE A 155 -12.17 3.62 -7.73
N ALA A 156 -12.26 2.32 -8.03
CA ALA A 156 -12.57 1.85 -9.38
C ALA A 156 -13.97 2.29 -9.82
N ARG A 157 -14.98 2.20 -8.94
CA ARG A 157 -16.34 2.69 -9.22
C ARG A 157 -16.35 4.20 -9.45
N ALA A 158 -15.68 4.96 -8.58
CA ALA A 158 -15.59 6.42 -8.71
C ALA A 158 -14.85 6.83 -10.00
N ALA A 159 -13.79 6.12 -10.38
CA ALA A 159 -13.07 6.35 -11.64
C ALA A 159 -13.98 6.10 -12.86
N ARG A 160 -14.75 5.01 -12.87
CA ARG A 160 -15.72 4.73 -13.93
C ARG A 160 -16.84 5.79 -13.98
N ALA A 161 -17.35 6.21 -12.85
CA ALA A 161 -18.34 7.28 -12.76
C ALA A 161 -17.80 8.63 -13.26
N ALA A 162 -16.51 8.88 -13.13
CA ALA A 162 -15.82 10.05 -13.68
C ALA A 162 -15.49 9.92 -15.19
N GLY A 163 -15.80 8.77 -15.82
CA GLY A 163 -15.60 8.54 -17.25
C GLY A 163 -14.36 7.73 -17.63
N ALA A 164 -13.60 7.21 -16.67
CA ALA A 164 -12.49 6.29 -16.96
C ALA A 164 -13.00 4.91 -17.36
N GLU A 165 -12.39 4.31 -18.37
CA GLU A 165 -12.61 2.92 -18.73
C GLU A 165 -11.62 2.02 -17.98
N ILE A 166 -12.07 0.88 -17.45
CA ILE A 166 -11.20 -0.12 -16.80
C ILE A 166 -11.48 -1.46 -17.48
N ARG A 167 -10.48 -1.99 -18.19
CA ARG A 167 -10.51 -3.30 -18.87
C ARG A 167 -9.75 -4.32 -18.03
N GLU A 168 -10.49 -5.26 -17.50
CA GLU A 168 -9.98 -6.42 -16.76
C GLU A 168 -9.69 -7.60 -17.71
N GLY A 169 -8.81 -8.53 -17.31
CA GLY A 169 -8.35 -9.61 -18.18
C GLY A 169 -7.63 -9.09 -19.43
N CYS A 170 -6.87 -8.00 -19.30
CA CYS A 170 -6.25 -7.28 -20.40
C CYS A 170 -4.77 -6.99 -20.09
N ALA A 171 -3.94 -8.03 -20.12
CA ALA A 171 -2.51 -7.92 -19.91
C ALA A 171 -1.82 -7.15 -21.04
N VAL A 172 -0.96 -6.19 -20.70
CA VAL A 172 -0.06 -5.52 -21.64
C VAL A 172 1.17 -6.42 -21.83
N THR A 173 1.48 -6.73 -23.09
CA THR A 173 2.59 -7.63 -23.48
C THR A 173 3.73 -6.93 -24.20
N ALA A 174 3.47 -5.77 -24.81
CA ALA A 174 4.50 -4.91 -25.41
C ALA A 174 4.05 -3.45 -25.35
N ILE A 175 5.03 -2.55 -25.27
CA ILE A 175 4.84 -1.09 -25.32
C ILE A 175 5.88 -0.53 -26.28
N GLU A 176 5.44 0.19 -27.33
CA GLU A 176 6.27 0.71 -28.39
C GLU A 176 5.81 2.11 -28.80
N VAL A 177 6.65 2.88 -29.44
CA VAL A 177 6.27 4.15 -30.07
C VAL A 177 5.74 3.86 -31.46
N ALA A 178 4.48 4.23 -31.73
CA ALA A 178 3.88 4.12 -33.06
C ALA A 178 4.43 5.17 -34.03
N ALA A 179 4.19 5.00 -35.33
CA ALA A 179 4.67 5.88 -36.38
C ALA A 179 4.18 7.34 -36.25
N ASP A 180 3.06 7.56 -35.57
CA ASP A 180 2.48 8.88 -35.30
C ASP A 180 3.02 9.52 -34.00
N GLY A 181 4.00 8.88 -33.33
CA GLY A 181 4.62 9.34 -32.10
C GLY A 181 3.82 9.09 -30.83
N ARG A 182 2.66 8.38 -30.92
CA ARG A 182 1.90 7.92 -29.76
C ARG A 182 2.44 6.60 -29.22
N TRP A 183 2.07 6.27 -28.01
CA TRP A 183 2.36 4.98 -27.41
C TRP A 183 1.38 3.92 -27.94
N SER A 184 1.91 2.79 -28.35
CA SER A 184 1.16 1.60 -28.80
C SER A 184 1.35 0.50 -27.76
N LEU A 185 0.26 0.11 -27.07
CA LEU A 185 0.24 -0.94 -26.07
C LEU A 185 -0.44 -2.18 -26.65
N THR A 186 0.32 -3.23 -26.84
CA THR A 186 -0.20 -4.53 -27.31
C THR A 186 -0.79 -5.31 -26.13
N THR A 187 -2.02 -5.81 -26.32
CA THR A 187 -2.72 -6.62 -25.32
C THR A 187 -3.35 -7.86 -25.97
N GLY A 188 -3.76 -8.83 -25.16
CA GLY A 188 -4.51 -9.99 -25.63
C GLY A 188 -5.89 -9.67 -26.28
N ARG A 189 -6.35 -8.40 -26.16
CA ARG A 189 -7.62 -7.90 -26.72
C ARG A 189 -7.43 -6.86 -27.84
N GLY A 190 -6.23 -6.79 -28.40
CA GLY A 190 -5.88 -5.84 -29.46
C GLY A 190 -4.94 -4.74 -28.98
N VAL A 191 -4.72 -3.75 -29.84
CA VAL A 191 -3.79 -2.65 -29.62
C VAL A 191 -4.54 -1.41 -29.14
N VAL A 192 -3.93 -0.74 -28.14
CA VAL A 192 -4.37 0.55 -27.60
C VAL A 192 -3.35 1.61 -27.95
N HIS A 193 -3.79 2.75 -28.49
CA HIS A 193 -2.95 3.91 -28.71
C HIS A 193 -3.23 4.98 -27.63
N ALA A 194 -2.17 5.51 -27.04
CA ALA A 194 -2.26 6.51 -25.99
C ALA A 194 -1.23 7.64 -26.22
N GLU A 195 -1.57 8.85 -25.83
CA GLU A 195 -0.63 9.96 -25.82
C GLU A 195 0.40 9.81 -24.69
N GLN A 196 -0.05 9.23 -23.58
CA GLN A 196 0.72 9.12 -22.33
C GLN A 196 0.50 7.76 -21.68
N VAL A 197 1.51 7.26 -20.96
CA VAL A 197 1.46 5.98 -20.27
C VAL A 197 1.80 6.16 -18.78
N VAL A 198 1.03 5.51 -17.91
CA VAL A 198 1.28 5.45 -16.47
C VAL A 198 1.44 4.00 -16.04
N ASN A 199 2.61 3.65 -15.52
CA ASN A 199 2.90 2.31 -15.01
C ASN A 199 2.60 2.24 -13.51
N THR A 200 1.53 1.55 -13.15
CA THR A 200 1.10 1.24 -11.80
C THR A 200 0.99 -0.28 -11.57
N ALA A 201 1.84 -1.06 -12.26
CA ALA A 201 1.75 -2.52 -12.31
C ALA A 201 2.30 -3.23 -11.03
N GLY A 202 2.51 -2.51 -9.93
CA GLY A 202 2.84 -3.06 -8.62
C GLY A 202 4.09 -3.94 -8.64
N ALA A 203 3.96 -5.21 -8.25
CA ALA A 203 5.07 -6.17 -8.23
C ALA A 203 5.57 -6.59 -9.64
N TRP A 204 4.92 -6.17 -10.70
CA TRP A 204 5.32 -6.36 -12.11
C TRP A 204 5.72 -5.05 -12.78
N GLY A 205 5.85 -3.97 -12.00
CA GLY A 205 6.21 -2.65 -12.50
C GLY A 205 7.57 -2.60 -13.19
N ASP A 206 8.51 -3.43 -12.77
CA ASP A 206 9.84 -3.61 -13.38
C ASP A 206 9.75 -4.11 -14.83
N ARG A 207 8.81 -5.01 -15.12
CA ARG A 207 8.62 -5.54 -16.48
C ARG A 207 8.08 -4.49 -17.42
N ILE A 208 7.10 -3.74 -16.96
CA ILE A 208 6.56 -2.61 -17.73
C ILE A 208 7.63 -1.52 -17.90
N ALA A 209 8.39 -1.22 -16.86
CA ALA A 209 9.50 -0.27 -16.95
C ALA A 209 10.58 -0.73 -17.94
N ALA A 210 10.92 -2.01 -17.95
CA ALA A 210 11.88 -2.58 -18.90
C ALA A 210 11.41 -2.48 -20.38
N MET A 211 10.10 -2.67 -20.65
CA MET A 211 9.53 -2.47 -22.00
C MET A 211 9.69 -1.03 -22.50
N ILE A 212 9.80 -0.07 -21.58
CA ILE A 212 9.95 1.36 -21.87
C ILE A 212 11.42 1.78 -21.92
N GLY A 213 12.33 0.90 -21.45
CA GLY A 213 13.77 1.18 -21.43
C GLY A 213 14.31 1.66 -20.07
N ASP A 214 13.51 1.56 -19.01
CA ASP A 214 13.85 1.91 -17.62
C ASP A 214 13.97 0.65 -16.73
N PRO A 215 14.98 -0.23 -16.92
CA PRO A 215 15.15 -1.39 -16.07
C PRO A 215 15.47 -0.99 -14.64
N VAL A 216 14.84 -1.66 -13.66
CA VAL A 216 15.03 -1.40 -12.22
C VAL A 216 15.17 -2.71 -11.43
N PRO A 217 15.90 -2.71 -10.29
CA PRO A 217 16.15 -3.89 -9.50
C PRO A 217 15.00 -4.20 -8.53
N LEU A 218 13.75 -4.28 -9.04
CA LEU A 218 12.58 -4.60 -8.22
C LEU A 218 12.65 -6.06 -7.78
N ARG A 219 12.48 -6.28 -6.50
CA ARG A 219 12.24 -7.60 -5.90
C ARG A 219 10.75 -7.78 -5.59
N TYR A 220 10.31 -9.01 -5.41
CA TYR A 220 8.97 -9.29 -4.92
C TYR A 220 9.02 -9.99 -3.57
N PHE A 221 8.01 -9.74 -2.77
CA PHE A 221 7.79 -10.31 -1.46
C PHE A 221 6.36 -10.85 -1.37
N LEU A 222 6.16 -11.97 -0.68
CA LEU A 222 4.86 -12.65 -0.57
C LEU A 222 4.37 -12.64 0.88
N PRO A 223 4.01 -11.48 1.46
CA PRO A 223 3.60 -11.39 2.86
C PRO A 223 2.37 -12.24 3.13
N MET A 224 2.44 -13.06 4.20
CA MET A 224 1.31 -13.86 4.62
C MET A 224 0.43 -13.09 5.60
N MET A 225 -0.87 -13.36 5.48
CA MET A 225 -1.93 -12.86 6.34
C MET A 225 -2.78 -14.01 6.84
N MET A 226 -3.35 -13.86 8.03
CA MET A 226 -4.40 -14.75 8.54
C MET A 226 -5.49 -13.97 9.24
N ILE A 227 -6.70 -14.51 9.22
CA ILE A 227 -7.86 -14.03 9.97
C ILE A 227 -8.37 -15.13 10.90
N THR A 228 -8.66 -14.77 12.13
CA THR A 228 -9.18 -15.70 13.14
C THR A 228 -10.69 -15.67 13.22
N ALA A 229 -11.26 -16.63 13.97
CA ALA A 229 -12.61 -16.53 14.50
C ALA A 229 -12.77 -15.26 15.34
N ARG A 230 -14.04 -14.87 15.56
CA ARG A 230 -14.39 -13.67 16.34
C ARG A 230 -14.09 -13.89 17.82
N VAL A 231 -13.56 -12.86 18.45
CA VAL A 231 -13.39 -12.77 19.90
C VAL A 231 -14.05 -11.48 20.40
N PRO A 232 -14.41 -11.40 21.68
CA PRO A 232 -14.88 -10.14 22.28
C PRO A 232 -13.92 -8.99 22.00
N ARG A 233 -14.44 -7.77 21.90
CA ARG A 233 -13.63 -6.59 21.63
C ARG A 233 -12.64 -6.34 22.79
N PHE A 234 -11.35 -6.32 22.50
CA PHE A 234 -10.30 -6.04 23.48
C PHE A 234 -9.21 -5.11 22.94
N LEU A 235 -9.17 -4.92 21.62
CA LEU A 235 -8.12 -4.17 20.92
C LEU A 235 -8.74 -3.07 20.06
N ALA A 236 -8.35 -1.83 20.30
CA ALA A 236 -8.77 -0.68 19.50
C ALA A 236 -7.74 -0.35 18.39
N PRO A 237 -6.45 -0.06 18.70
CA PRO A 237 -5.49 0.36 17.67
C PRO A 237 -5.00 -0.80 16.81
N VAL A 238 -4.38 -0.46 15.69
CA VAL A 238 -3.51 -1.39 14.98
C VAL A 238 -2.20 -1.48 15.75
N VAL A 239 -1.77 -2.69 16.09
CA VAL A 239 -0.55 -2.94 16.87
C VAL A 239 0.56 -3.46 15.96
N ILE A 240 1.75 -2.89 16.12
CA ILE A 240 2.99 -3.34 15.51
C ILE A 240 3.87 -3.87 16.65
N SER A 241 4.29 -5.13 16.56
CA SER A 241 5.37 -5.63 17.41
C SER A 241 6.70 -5.10 16.90
N ALA A 242 7.48 -4.49 17.77
CA ALA A 242 8.82 -4.03 17.41
C ALA A 242 9.81 -5.20 17.24
N ASP A 243 9.58 -6.31 17.97
CA ASP A 243 10.44 -7.47 17.96
C ASP A 243 9.69 -8.79 18.33
N PRO A 244 9.57 -9.75 17.40
CA PRO A 244 9.82 -9.62 15.96
C PRO A 244 8.78 -8.72 15.27
N PRO A 245 9.13 -8.11 14.15
CA PRO A 245 8.20 -7.24 13.42
C PRO A 245 6.94 -8.00 12.97
N LEU A 246 5.79 -7.50 13.38
CA LEU A 246 4.48 -8.05 13.03
C LEU A 246 3.43 -6.96 13.15
N SER A 247 2.47 -6.91 12.23
CA SER A 247 1.31 -6.02 12.35
C SER A 247 0.03 -6.84 12.55
N PHE A 248 -0.85 -6.39 13.44
CA PHE A 248 -2.16 -7.00 13.62
C PHE A 248 -3.19 -6.00 14.14
N LYS A 249 -4.46 -6.32 13.92
CA LYS A 249 -5.58 -5.53 14.40
C LYS A 249 -6.78 -6.42 14.68
N GLN A 250 -7.69 -5.95 15.53
CA GLN A 250 -9.02 -6.54 15.64
C GLN A 250 -9.95 -5.84 14.65
N THR A 251 -10.60 -6.63 13.78
CA THR A 251 -11.58 -6.10 12.82
C THR A 251 -12.84 -5.60 13.51
N PRO A 252 -13.66 -4.74 12.89
CA PRO A 252 -14.95 -4.34 13.45
C PRO A 252 -15.87 -5.52 13.79
N THR A 253 -15.74 -6.63 13.07
CA THR A 253 -16.51 -7.87 13.30
C THR A 253 -15.95 -8.78 14.39
N GLY A 254 -14.80 -8.43 15.01
CA GLY A 254 -14.19 -9.13 16.14
C GLY A 254 -13.09 -10.14 15.77
N GLY A 255 -12.87 -10.46 14.52
CA GLY A 255 -11.74 -11.31 14.10
C GLY A 255 -10.39 -10.60 14.24
N LEU A 256 -9.31 -11.34 14.48
CA LEU A 256 -7.96 -10.80 14.48
C LEU A 256 -7.35 -10.98 13.08
N LEU A 257 -6.99 -9.88 12.45
CA LEU A 257 -6.22 -9.87 11.21
C LEU A 257 -4.74 -9.71 11.57
N ILE A 258 -3.95 -10.72 11.26
CA ILE A 258 -2.55 -10.85 11.68
C ILE A 258 -1.70 -11.10 10.45
N GLY A 259 -0.57 -10.38 10.30
CA GLY A 259 0.35 -10.72 9.24
C GLY A 259 1.34 -9.64 8.84
N GLY A 260 1.97 -9.86 7.66
CA GLY A 260 2.96 -8.99 7.04
C GLY A 260 4.40 -9.29 7.43
N GLY A 261 4.67 -9.96 8.55
CA GLY A 261 6.03 -10.16 9.06
C GLY A 261 6.79 -11.37 8.47
N ARG A 262 6.11 -12.28 7.77
CA ARG A 262 6.73 -13.51 7.23
C ARG A 262 6.21 -13.82 5.83
N PRO A 263 7.12 -14.25 4.90
CA PRO A 263 6.71 -14.55 3.53
C PRO A 263 6.16 -15.97 3.39
N ALA A 264 5.24 -16.14 2.45
CA ALA A 264 4.92 -17.40 1.83
C ALA A 264 6.05 -17.83 0.86
N ARG A 265 5.97 -19.06 0.37
CA ARG A 265 6.85 -19.57 -0.69
C ARG A 265 6.08 -19.62 -1.99
N GLY A 266 6.63 -19.08 -3.04
CA GLY A 266 5.97 -19.04 -4.35
C GLY A 266 6.71 -18.19 -5.35
N ASP A 267 6.06 -18.02 -6.49
CA ASP A 267 6.52 -17.21 -7.60
C ASP A 267 5.43 -16.17 -7.92
N ARG A 268 5.83 -14.98 -8.29
CA ARG A 268 4.87 -13.93 -8.68
C ARG A 268 4.04 -14.25 -9.92
N ASP A 269 4.45 -15.25 -10.73
CA ASP A 269 3.85 -15.53 -12.04
C ASP A 269 3.08 -16.84 -12.17
N GLY A 270 3.23 -17.81 -11.30
CA GLY A 270 2.64 -19.06 -11.73
C GLY A 270 2.42 -20.17 -10.72
N THR A 271 3.02 -20.15 -9.59
CA THR A 271 2.76 -21.19 -8.59
C THR A 271 1.90 -20.59 -7.49
N PRO A 272 0.78 -21.25 -7.14
CA PRO A 272 0.00 -20.81 -5.97
C PRO A 272 0.94 -20.69 -4.77
N ASP A 273 0.84 -19.55 -4.06
CA ASP A 273 1.62 -19.29 -2.88
C ASP A 273 1.47 -20.43 -1.88
N ARG A 274 2.57 -21.00 -1.47
CA ARG A 274 2.57 -22.01 -0.42
C ARG A 274 2.65 -21.32 0.93
N ILE A 275 1.55 -21.34 1.66
CA ILE A 275 1.48 -20.82 3.03
C ILE A 275 2.48 -21.58 3.92
N ASP A 276 3.34 -20.85 4.59
CA ASP A 276 4.25 -21.38 5.61
C ASP A 276 3.54 -21.43 6.96
N LEU A 277 3.05 -22.61 7.34
CA LEU A 277 2.33 -22.79 8.60
C LEU A 277 3.21 -22.50 9.83
N ALA A 278 4.51 -22.77 9.77
CA ALA A 278 5.44 -22.44 10.85
C ALA A 278 5.59 -20.92 11.01
N GLY A 279 5.64 -20.18 9.90
CA GLY A 279 5.62 -18.72 9.90
C GLY A 279 4.32 -18.13 10.45
N LEU A 280 3.16 -18.69 10.11
CA LEU A 280 1.87 -18.28 10.68
C LEU A 280 1.80 -18.55 12.17
N ARG A 281 2.24 -19.73 12.63
CA ARG A 281 2.33 -20.06 14.05
C ARG A 281 3.19 -19.05 14.81
N ALA A 282 4.39 -18.73 14.30
CA ALA A 282 5.26 -17.75 14.92
C ALA A 282 4.62 -16.34 15.00
N SER A 283 3.80 -15.96 14.01
CA SER A 283 3.02 -14.73 14.04
C SER A 283 1.92 -14.76 15.12
N ALA A 284 1.19 -15.88 15.24
CA ALA A 284 0.21 -16.08 16.31
C ALA A 284 0.85 -16.04 17.70
N ASP A 285 2.01 -16.69 17.88
CA ASP A 285 2.76 -16.68 19.13
C ASP A 285 3.22 -15.25 19.51
N THR A 286 3.54 -14.40 18.53
CA THR A 286 3.86 -13.00 18.79
C THR A 286 2.65 -12.22 19.33
N VAL A 287 1.46 -12.42 18.74
CA VAL A 287 0.22 -11.81 19.25
C VAL A 287 -0.09 -12.29 20.68
N ARG A 288 0.06 -13.59 20.95
CA ARG A 288 -0.17 -14.15 22.30
C ARG A 288 0.82 -13.63 23.34
N ARG A 289 2.07 -13.38 22.97
CA ARG A 289 3.03 -12.73 23.89
C ARG A 289 2.63 -11.30 24.23
N LEU A 290 2.08 -10.55 23.28
CA LEU A 290 1.60 -9.20 23.52
C LEU A 290 0.26 -9.16 24.29
N PHE A 291 -0.59 -10.17 24.11
CA PHE A 291 -1.90 -10.30 24.76
C PHE A 291 -2.07 -11.69 25.37
N PRO A 292 -1.44 -11.96 26.54
CA PRO A 292 -1.44 -13.30 27.15
C PRO A 292 -2.82 -13.83 27.53
N GLY A 293 -3.78 -12.93 27.78
CA GLY A 293 -5.18 -13.30 28.07
C GLY A 293 -5.97 -13.80 26.86
N LEU A 294 -5.40 -13.71 25.64
CA LEU A 294 -6.01 -14.26 24.45
C LEU A 294 -5.86 -15.78 24.45
N GLY A 295 -6.96 -16.49 24.64
CA GLY A 295 -7.00 -17.95 24.59
C GLY A 295 -6.71 -18.52 23.20
N ASP A 296 -6.99 -19.80 23.00
CA ASP A 296 -6.88 -20.44 21.70
C ASP A 296 -8.02 -19.97 20.78
N VAL A 297 -7.64 -19.28 19.69
CA VAL A 297 -8.58 -18.75 18.72
C VAL A 297 -8.33 -19.43 17.37
N PRO A 298 -9.33 -20.11 16.80
CA PRO A 298 -9.18 -20.78 15.52
C PRO A 298 -8.84 -19.80 14.38
N VAL A 299 -7.88 -20.16 13.53
CA VAL A 299 -7.62 -19.47 12.27
C VAL A 299 -8.65 -19.95 11.24
N LEU A 300 -9.38 -19.01 10.65
CA LEU A 300 -10.42 -19.32 9.65
C LEU A 300 -9.85 -19.35 8.23
N ARG A 301 -8.89 -18.47 7.95
CA ARG A 301 -8.28 -18.35 6.63
C ARG A 301 -6.87 -17.79 6.74
N ALA A 302 -5.98 -18.27 5.86
CA ALA A 302 -4.68 -17.69 5.58
C ALA A 302 -4.53 -17.47 4.08
N TRP A 303 -3.78 -16.43 3.71
CA TRP A 303 -3.47 -16.08 2.33
C TRP A 303 -2.15 -15.32 2.25
N SER A 304 -1.63 -15.13 1.05
CA SER A 304 -0.54 -14.22 0.78
C SER A 304 -0.91 -13.20 -0.29
N GLY A 305 -0.20 -12.11 -0.32
CA GLY A 305 -0.21 -11.13 -1.42
C GLY A 305 1.12 -11.14 -2.15
N THR A 306 1.21 -10.39 -3.26
CA THR A 306 2.46 -10.18 -3.98
C THR A 306 2.78 -8.69 -3.98
N GLU A 307 3.87 -8.30 -3.34
CA GLU A 307 4.32 -6.91 -3.22
C GLU A 307 5.65 -6.69 -3.90
N GLY A 308 5.81 -5.55 -4.59
CA GLY A 308 7.09 -5.11 -5.12
C GLY A 308 7.88 -4.35 -4.07
N GLN A 309 9.17 -4.63 -3.98
CA GLN A 309 10.08 -4.02 -3.00
C GLN A 309 11.40 -3.61 -3.64
N PHE A 310 11.96 -2.51 -3.16
CA PHE A 310 13.33 -2.08 -3.41
C PHE A 310 14.16 -2.19 -2.13
N ASP A 311 15.46 -2.34 -2.26
CA ASP A 311 16.37 -2.53 -1.12
C ASP A 311 16.44 -1.29 -0.21
N ASP A 312 16.19 -0.10 -0.76
CA ASP A 312 16.12 1.16 -0.02
C ASP A 312 14.77 1.40 0.69
N GLY A 313 13.79 0.50 0.50
CA GLY A 313 12.50 0.54 1.18
C GLY A 313 11.53 1.61 0.70
N ILE A 314 11.80 2.33 -0.39
CA ILE A 314 10.92 3.38 -0.96
C ILE A 314 10.49 3.06 -2.39
N PRO A 315 9.31 3.54 -2.84
CA PRO A 315 8.79 3.25 -4.17
C PRO A 315 9.54 3.99 -5.28
N VAL A 316 9.27 3.60 -6.53
CA VAL A 316 9.45 4.47 -7.69
C VAL A 316 8.19 5.32 -7.85
N LEU A 317 8.36 6.63 -7.95
CA LEU A 317 7.31 7.59 -8.29
C LEU A 317 7.93 8.75 -9.09
N GLY A 318 7.49 8.93 -10.33
CA GLY A 318 7.96 10.03 -11.16
C GLY A 318 8.04 9.69 -12.64
N PRO A 319 8.63 10.58 -13.45
CA PRO A 319 8.77 10.39 -14.89
C PRO A 319 9.79 9.28 -15.23
N SER A 320 9.59 8.67 -16.38
CA SER A 320 10.60 7.85 -17.07
C SER A 320 11.88 8.66 -17.31
N LEU A 321 13.03 7.99 -17.29
CA LEU A 321 14.31 8.59 -17.69
C LEU A 321 14.64 8.42 -19.18
N ARG A 322 13.96 7.50 -19.85
CA ARG A 322 14.24 7.10 -21.23
C ARG A 322 13.13 7.45 -22.21
N ALA A 323 11.90 7.66 -21.70
CA ALA A 323 10.72 7.83 -22.53
C ALA A 323 9.94 9.07 -22.11
N GLU A 324 9.58 9.90 -23.08
CA GLU A 324 8.74 11.06 -22.85
C GLU A 324 7.29 10.64 -22.63
N ARG A 325 6.56 11.42 -21.81
CA ARG A 325 5.13 11.20 -21.52
C ARG A 325 4.83 9.84 -20.91
N VAL A 326 5.78 9.32 -20.09
CA VAL A 326 5.66 8.10 -19.33
C VAL A 326 5.97 8.38 -17.86
N TRP A 327 5.16 7.84 -16.96
CA TRP A 327 5.33 7.95 -15.51
C TRP A 327 5.22 6.59 -14.84
N HIS A 328 5.90 6.46 -13.72
CA HIS A 328 5.96 5.24 -12.94
C HIS A 328 5.45 5.48 -11.52
N ALA A 329 4.71 4.54 -10.95
CA ALA A 329 4.33 4.49 -9.55
C ALA A 329 4.15 3.02 -9.11
N PHE A 330 5.24 2.39 -8.64
CA PHE A 330 5.24 0.98 -8.25
C PHE A 330 6.32 0.66 -7.20
N GLY A 331 6.30 -0.56 -6.64
CA GLY A 331 7.31 -1.00 -5.69
C GLY A 331 7.19 -0.35 -4.32
N PHE A 332 6.00 -0.21 -3.76
CA PHE A 332 5.71 0.54 -2.54
C PHE A 332 6.10 -0.13 -1.22
N CYS A 333 6.82 -1.25 -1.23
CA CYS A 333 7.45 -1.85 -0.06
C CYS A 333 6.51 -2.08 1.14
N GLY A 334 5.25 -2.48 0.92
CA GLY A 334 4.22 -2.63 1.97
C GLY A 334 3.55 -1.33 2.42
N HIS A 335 3.86 -0.20 1.78
CA HIS A 335 3.35 1.12 2.16
C HIS A 335 2.25 1.66 1.24
N GLY A 336 2.05 1.03 0.08
CA GLY A 336 1.25 1.55 -1.01
C GLY A 336 -0.23 1.76 -0.70
N PHE A 337 -0.83 0.98 0.19
CA PHE A 337 -2.26 1.12 0.47
C PHE A 337 -2.59 2.51 1.03
N GLN A 338 -1.86 2.96 2.04
CA GLN A 338 -2.07 4.26 2.65
C GLN A 338 -1.74 5.41 1.69
N LEU A 339 -0.70 5.25 0.84
CA LEU A 339 -0.23 6.32 -0.06
C LEU A 339 -1.06 6.45 -1.34
N ALA A 340 -1.87 5.45 -1.71
CA ALA A 340 -2.51 5.42 -3.02
C ALA A 340 -3.43 6.62 -3.34
N PRO A 341 -4.20 7.20 -2.41
CA PRO A 341 -5.01 8.38 -2.71
C PRO A 341 -4.17 9.59 -3.15
N ILE A 342 -3.10 9.88 -2.43
CA ILE A 342 -2.23 11.03 -2.77
C ILE A 342 -1.37 10.74 -4.01
N VAL A 343 -0.86 9.52 -4.17
CA VAL A 343 -0.07 9.14 -5.35
C VAL A 343 -0.90 9.26 -6.63
N GLY A 344 -2.18 8.88 -6.62
CA GLY A 344 -3.05 9.08 -7.77
C GLY A 344 -3.25 10.56 -8.13
N ARG A 345 -3.34 11.45 -7.13
CA ARG A 345 -3.38 12.90 -7.33
C ARG A 345 -2.07 13.43 -7.93
N LEU A 346 -0.93 13.03 -7.35
CA LEU A 346 0.40 13.44 -7.84
C LEU A 346 0.66 12.93 -9.27
N LEU A 347 0.23 11.72 -9.61
CA LEU A 347 0.31 11.22 -10.99
C LEU A 347 -0.52 12.08 -11.95
N ALA A 348 -1.73 12.50 -11.58
CA ALA A 348 -2.54 13.38 -12.40
C ALA A 348 -1.89 14.77 -12.57
N GLU A 349 -1.26 15.30 -11.53
CA GLU A 349 -0.49 16.54 -11.59
C GLU A 349 0.72 16.40 -12.54
N LEU A 350 1.49 15.33 -12.40
CA LEU A 350 2.64 15.05 -13.29
C LEU A 350 2.22 14.93 -14.76
N VAL A 351 1.12 14.20 -15.01
CA VAL A 351 0.61 13.96 -16.37
C VAL A 351 0.07 15.23 -17.02
N ILE A 352 -0.58 16.11 -16.26
CA ILE A 352 -1.30 17.29 -16.80
C ILE A 352 -0.47 18.56 -16.64
N ASP A 353 0.14 18.76 -15.46
CA ASP A 353 0.83 20.01 -15.10
C ASP A 353 2.35 19.92 -15.24
N GLY A 354 2.87 18.68 -15.47
CA GLY A 354 4.31 18.42 -15.59
C GLY A 354 5.09 18.48 -14.27
N ARG A 355 4.42 18.71 -13.13
CA ARG A 355 5.05 18.83 -11.81
C ARG A 355 4.13 18.29 -10.72
N ALA A 356 4.71 17.72 -9.67
CA ALA A 356 4.02 17.30 -8.47
C ALA A 356 3.95 18.44 -7.44
N SER A 357 2.87 18.49 -6.66
CA SER A 357 2.67 19.45 -5.57
C SER A 357 3.45 19.08 -4.28
N LEU A 358 3.92 17.86 -4.16
CA LEU A 358 4.73 17.36 -3.04
C LEU A 358 6.11 16.91 -3.54
N PRO A 359 7.14 16.88 -2.66
CA PRO A 359 8.48 16.44 -3.02
C PRO A 359 8.48 14.94 -3.39
N ILE A 360 8.94 14.63 -4.60
CA ILE A 360 9.01 13.26 -5.12
C ILE A 360 10.41 12.88 -5.62
N GLU A 361 11.39 13.75 -5.48
CA GLU A 361 12.75 13.58 -6.04
C GLU A 361 13.43 12.32 -5.50
N ALA A 362 13.20 11.98 -4.21
CA ALA A 362 13.74 10.79 -3.58
C ALA A 362 13.23 9.48 -4.21
N PHE A 363 12.08 9.52 -4.89
CA PHE A 363 11.44 8.35 -5.51
C PHE A 363 11.81 8.18 -6.99
N SER A 364 12.67 9.06 -7.51
CA SER A 364 13.11 9.02 -8.89
C SER A 364 13.87 7.74 -9.24
N LEU A 365 13.73 7.28 -10.48
CA LEU A 365 14.54 6.20 -11.06
C LEU A 365 16.04 6.49 -11.06
N ARG A 366 16.48 7.75 -10.92
CA ARG A 366 17.89 8.16 -10.90
C ARG A 366 18.69 7.57 -9.74
N ARG A 367 18.01 6.97 -8.74
CA ARG A 367 18.68 6.36 -7.58
C ARG A 367 19.22 4.95 -7.85
N PHE A 368 18.96 4.41 -9.04
CA PHE A 368 19.42 3.09 -9.48
C PHE A 368 20.54 3.14 -10.52
#